data_65cc83d099c4d30e72cb24be7f60703c
#
_entry.id   65cc83d099c4d30e72cb24be7f60703c
#
_cell.length_a   1.000
_cell.length_b   1.000
_cell.length_c   1.000
_cell.angle_alpha   90.00
_cell.angle_beta   90.00
_cell.angle_gamma   90.00
#
_symmetry.space_group_name_H-M   'P 1'
#
loop_
_entity.id
_entity.type
_entity.pdbx_description
1 polymer ?
#
loop_
_entity_poly.entity_id
_entity_poly.type
_entity_poly.pdbx_seq_one_letter_code
_entity_poly.pdbx_strand_id
1 'polypeptide(L)'
;EQGVKFGIWIEPEMVNEDSDLYRAHPDWAIRIPGKKPVRSRNQLLLDFSRKEVRDCVFDQICAVLDQGKIDYVKWDMNRSMADVYAGNLSYDYVLGVYDFMERLCSRYPDLLLEGCSGGGGRFDAGMLYYSPQIWCSDNTDAINRTRIQYGTSFFYPVSAMGAHVSAVPNHQTGRVTSFHTRGVTAMAGTFGYELNPALLSDEEKQQIRGQIKTYKKYETLINEGTYWRLSDPFTDGIAAWV
;
A
#
# COMPACT_ATOMS: atom_id res chain seq x y z
N GLU A 1 21.51 4.63 -17.17
CA GLU A 1 20.08 4.48 -16.84
C GLU A 1 19.70 3.02 -17.06
N GLN A 2 19.02 2.42 -16.07
CA GLN A 2 18.70 0.98 -16.09
C GLN A 2 17.31 0.69 -16.68
N GLY A 3 16.60 1.71 -17.19
CA GLY A 3 15.26 1.57 -17.77
C GLY A 3 14.17 1.22 -16.76
N VAL A 4 14.40 1.42 -15.45
CA VAL A 4 13.42 1.23 -14.39
C VAL A 4 12.91 2.59 -13.91
N LYS A 5 11.65 2.62 -13.48
CA LYS A 5 11.05 3.78 -12.82
C LYS A 5 11.45 3.82 -11.35
N PHE A 6 11.43 5.00 -10.76
CA PHE A 6 11.76 5.21 -9.35
C PHE A 6 10.51 5.57 -8.56
N GLY A 7 10.38 5.00 -7.36
CA GLY A 7 9.28 5.27 -6.45
C GLY A 7 9.74 5.51 -5.02
N ILE A 8 8.86 6.15 -4.25
CA ILE A 8 9.07 6.42 -2.82
C ILE A 8 7.86 5.97 -2.00
N TRP A 9 8.09 5.75 -0.71
CA TRP A 9 7.06 5.50 0.29
C TRP A 9 6.90 6.74 1.16
N ILE A 10 5.65 7.13 1.47
CA ILE A 10 5.31 8.26 2.33
C ILE A 10 4.15 7.95 3.26
N GLU A 11 4.10 8.63 4.41
CA GLU A 11 2.98 8.63 5.37
C GLU A 11 2.50 10.07 5.62
N PRO A 12 1.82 10.72 4.67
CA PRO A 12 1.58 12.16 4.75
C PRO A 12 0.50 12.58 5.73
N GLU A 13 -0.33 11.65 6.18
CA GLU A 13 -1.43 11.91 7.11
C GLU A 13 -1.00 11.89 8.58
N MET A 14 0.26 11.55 8.86
CA MET A 14 0.75 11.39 10.21
C MET A 14 1.82 12.41 10.57
N VAL A 15 1.93 12.69 11.86
CA VAL A 15 2.94 13.59 12.39
C VAL A 15 3.55 13.03 13.67
N ASN A 16 4.87 13.13 13.79
CA ASN A 16 5.58 12.84 15.03
C ASN A 16 5.65 14.09 15.89
N GLU A 17 5.44 13.95 17.20
CA GLU A 17 5.51 15.09 18.12
C GLU A 17 6.92 15.70 18.20
N ASP A 18 7.94 14.93 17.84
CA ASP A 18 9.32 15.41 17.71
C ASP A 18 9.65 15.83 16.25
N SER A 19 8.73 16.52 15.60
CA SER A 19 8.93 17.10 14.28
C SER A 19 8.79 18.62 14.30
N ASP A 20 9.39 19.30 13.33
CA ASP A 20 9.25 20.74 13.19
C ASP A 20 7.80 21.13 12.89
N LEU A 21 7.11 20.32 12.09
CA LEU A 21 5.70 20.55 11.78
C LEU A 21 4.83 20.54 13.04
N TYR A 22 5.00 19.54 13.91
CA TYR A 22 4.22 19.47 15.14
C TYR A 22 4.60 20.59 16.12
N ARG A 23 5.88 20.92 16.24
CA ARG A 23 6.32 22.03 17.10
C ARG A 23 5.74 23.37 16.67
N ALA A 24 5.61 23.58 15.35
CA ALA A 24 5.02 24.80 14.80
C ALA A 24 3.47 24.81 14.93
N HIS A 25 2.84 23.65 14.78
CA HIS A 25 1.38 23.51 14.69
C HIS A 25 0.86 22.31 15.49
N PRO A 26 0.99 22.32 16.83
CA PRO A 26 0.53 21.18 17.65
C PRO A 26 -1.01 21.02 17.65
N ASP A 27 -1.75 22.05 17.25
CA ASP A 27 -3.19 22.07 17.09
C ASP A 27 -3.68 21.39 15.78
N TRP A 28 -2.77 21.05 14.86
CA TRP A 28 -3.11 20.36 13.62
C TRP A 28 -3.28 18.86 13.79
N ALA A 29 -2.82 18.29 14.91
CA ALA A 29 -3.06 16.91 15.22
C ALA A 29 -4.46 16.71 15.84
N ILE A 30 -5.18 15.71 15.33
CA ILE A 30 -6.49 15.33 15.89
C ILE A 30 -6.31 14.86 17.33
N ARG A 31 -7.07 15.44 18.27
CA ARG A 31 -7.07 15.05 19.68
C ARG A 31 -8.37 15.47 20.36
N ILE A 32 -8.78 14.72 21.36
CA ILE A 32 -9.91 15.11 22.22
C ILE A 32 -9.45 16.21 23.17
N PRO A 33 -10.13 17.37 23.20
CA PRO A 33 -9.77 18.44 24.11
C PRO A 33 -9.65 17.98 25.56
N GLY A 34 -8.58 18.35 26.24
CA GLY A 34 -8.32 18.00 27.63
C GLY A 34 -7.89 16.55 27.88
N LYS A 35 -7.73 15.72 26.86
CA LYS A 35 -7.19 14.36 26.98
C LYS A 35 -5.81 14.23 26.36
N LYS A 36 -5.04 13.28 26.86
CA LYS A 36 -3.80 12.87 26.18
C LYS A 36 -4.14 12.23 24.85
N PRO A 37 -3.42 12.59 23.75
CA PRO A 37 -3.69 11.98 22.46
C PRO A 37 -3.33 10.49 22.45
N VAL A 38 -4.09 9.71 21.69
CA VAL A 38 -3.79 8.31 21.43
C VAL A 38 -2.67 8.25 20.40
N ARG A 39 -1.55 7.64 20.77
CA ARG A 39 -0.41 7.41 19.86
C ARG A 39 -0.45 6.00 19.28
N SER A 40 -0.09 5.88 18.03
CA SER A 40 0.25 4.60 17.42
C SER A 40 1.56 4.78 16.66
N ARG A 41 2.53 3.87 16.84
CA ARG A 41 3.88 3.98 16.27
C ARG A 41 4.59 5.32 16.58
N ASN A 42 4.31 5.90 17.75
CA ASN A 42 4.77 7.24 18.16
C ASN A 42 4.28 8.38 17.27
N GLN A 43 3.20 8.19 16.53
CA GLN A 43 2.63 9.17 15.60
C GLN A 43 1.22 9.58 16.05
N LEU A 44 0.86 10.80 15.68
CA LEU A 44 -0.48 11.37 15.75
C LEU A 44 -1.04 11.53 14.33
N LEU A 45 -2.35 11.70 14.22
CA LEU A 45 -3.02 11.93 12.95
C LEU A 45 -3.18 13.42 12.72
N LEU A 46 -2.75 13.94 11.58
CA LEU A 46 -3.04 15.30 11.15
C LEU A 46 -4.52 15.46 10.79
N ASP A 47 -5.08 16.62 11.07
CA ASP A 47 -6.48 16.93 10.74
C ASP A 47 -6.63 17.32 9.26
N PHE A 48 -6.76 16.33 8.39
CA PHE A 48 -6.97 16.55 6.96
C PHE A 48 -8.34 17.13 6.60
N SER A 49 -9.28 17.29 7.55
CA SER A 49 -10.48 18.07 7.33
C SER A 49 -10.17 19.56 7.15
N ARG A 50 -9.04 20.02 7.69
CA ARG A 50 -8.59 21.43 7.64
C ARG A 50 -7.78 21.68 6.36
N LYS A 51 -8.20 22.71 5.62
CA LYS A 51 -7.56 23.07 4.35
C LYS A 51 -6.09 23.48 4.52
N GLU A 52 -5.79 24.27 5.55
CA GLU A 52 -4.43 24.75 5.82
C GLU A 52 -3.44 23.61 6.14
N VAL A 53 -3.92 22.53 6.76
CA VAL A 53 -3.12 21.32 7.02
C VAL A 53 -2.79 20.64 5.70
N ARG A 54 -3.83 20.41 4.88
CA ARG A 54 -3.65 19.79 3.55
C ARG A 54 -2.73 20.62 2.66
N ASP A 55 -2.89 21.94 2.62
CA ASP A 55 -2.06 22.81 1.80
C ASP A 55 -0.58 22.74 2.19
N CYS A 56 -0.28 22.82 3.48
CA CYS A 56 1.09 22.71 3.96
C CYS A 56 1.74 21.35 3.64
N VAL A 57 1.03 20.26 3.87
CA VAL A 57 1.54 18.91 3.55
C VAL A 57 1.67 18.71 2.05
N PHE A 58 0.73 19.25 1.26
CA PHE A 58 0.77 19.20 -0.20
C PHE A 58 2.03 19.88 -0.75
N ASP A 59 2.33 21.09 -0.27
CA ASP A 59 3.51 21.84 -0.71
C ASP A 59 4.80 21.09 -0.37
N GLN A 60 4.88 20.45 0.80
CA GLN A 60 6.04 19.64 1.19
C GLN A 60 6.21 18.41 0.29
N ILE A 61 5.12 17.69 -0.03
CA ILE A 61 5.17 16.54 -0.93
C ILE A 61 5.55 16.98 -2.34
N CYS A 62 4.94 18.04 -2.85
CA CYS A 62 5.31 18.59 -4.15
C CYS A 62 6.79 18.99 -4.21
N ALA A 63 7.31 19.60 -3.15
CA ALA A 63 8.73 19.95 -3.08
C ALA A 63 9.67 18.72 -3.16
N VAL A 64 9.23 17.57 -2.67
CA VAL A 64 9.96 16.29 -2.81
C VAL A 64 9.82 15.74 -4.23
N LEU A 65 8.60 15.68 -4.76
CA LEU A 65 8.33 15.13 -6.09
C LEU A 65 8.99 15.95 -7.22
N ASP A 66 9.08 17.26 -7.05
CA ASP A 66 9.72 18.17 -8.01
C ASP A 66 11.26 18.08 -8.02
N GLN A 67 11.90 17.42 -7.03
CA GLN A 67 13.36 17.25 -7.00
C GLN A 67 13.90 16.22 -8.00
N GLY A 68 13.07 15.35 -8.53
CA GLY A 68 13.50 14.30 -9.43
C GLY A 68 12.35 13.58 -10.10
N LYS A 69 12.69 12.68 -11.01
CA LYS A 69 11.69 11.85 -11.68
C LYS A 69 11.23 10.74 -10.74
N ILE A 70 10.16 10.98 -10.01
CA ILE A 70 9.47 10.01 -9.16
C ILE A 70 8.20 9.58 -9.92
N ASP A 71 8.13 8.32 -10.31
CA ASP A 71 7.03 7.77 -11.11
C ASP A 71 6.00 7.01 -10.27
N TYR A 72 6.32 6.71 -8.99
CA TYR A 72 5.50 5.90 -8.10
C TYR A 72 5.58 6.40 -6.66
N VAL A 73 4.43 6.44 -6.01
CA VAL A 73 4.31 6.74 -4.57
C VAL A 73 3.46 5.69 -3.89
N LYS A 74 4.02 5.02 -2.88
CA LYS A 74 3.24 4.23 -1.93
C LYS A 74 2.79 5.16 -0.80
N TRP A 75 1.49 5.44 -0.78
CA TRP A 75 0.83 6.25 0.24
C TRP A 75 0.32 5.37 1.36
N ASP A 76 0.91 5.49 2.53
CA ASP A 76 0.57 4.66 3.67
C ASP A 76 -0.06 5.47 4.81
N MET A 77 -0.91 4.80 5.60
CA MET A 77 -1.49 5.30 6.83
C MET A 77 -1.47 4.19 7.89
N ASN A 78 -0.42 4.13 8.68
CA ASN A 78 -0.15 3.03 9.61
C ASN A 78 -0.76 3.22 11.00
N ARG A 79 -1.83 3.99 11.10
CA ARG A 79 -2.62 4.09 12.34
C ARG A 79 -4.10 4.26 12.03
N SER A 80 -4.93 3.77 12.93
CA SER A 80 -6.36 4.02 12.88
C SER A 80 -6.68 5.47 13.25
N MET A 81 -7.79 5.99 12.73
CA MET A 81 -8.36 7.26 13.18
C MET A 81 -8.88 7.08 14.61
N ALA A 82 -8.20 7.68 15.56
CA ALA A 82 -8.57 7.74 16.96
C ALA A 82 -8.81 9.21 17.36
N ASP A 83 -9.26 9.44 18.59
CA ASP A 83 -9.53 10.79 19.11
C ASP A 83 -10.59 11.59 18.33
N VAL A 84 -11.50 10.90 17.63
CA VAL A 84 -12.64 11.53 16.97
C VAL A 84 -13.63 11.99 18.03
N TYR A 85 -13.92 13.29 18.09
CA TYR A 85 -14.78 13.89 19.12
C TYR A 85 -15.90 14.77 18.55
N ALA A 86 -15.81 15.16 17.28
CA ALA A 86 -16.82 15.97 16.60
C ALA A 86 -17.61 15.11 15.60
N GLY A 87 -18.90 15.38 15.45
CA GLY A 87 -19.82 14.51 14.72
C GLY A 87 -19.45 14.21 13.27
N ASN A 88 -18.91 15.19 12.54
CA ASN A 88 -18.60 15.04 11.12
C ASN A 88 -17.10 14.86 10.84
N LEU A 89 -16.25 14.86 11.86
CA LEU A 89 -14.79 14.90 11.68
C LEU A 89 -14.29 13.74 10.78
N SER A 90 -14.77 12.52 10.98
CA SER A 90 -14.35 11.37 10.18
C SER A 90 -14.72 11.53 8.70
N TYR A 91 -15.91 12.06 8.43
CA TYR A 91 -16.40 12.29 7.08
C TYR A 91 -15.60 13.41 6.39
N ASP A 92 -15.46 14.54 7.06
CA ASP A 92 -14.71 15.70 6.54
C ASP A 92 -13.23 15.37 6.32
N TYR A 93 -12.67 14.52 7.19
CA TYR A 93 -11.31 13.98 7.04
C TYR A 93 -11.16 13.20 5.73
N VAL A 94 -12.06 12.25 5.46
CA VAL A 94 -12.02 11.43 4.24
C VAL A 94 -12.17 12.30 2.99
N LEU A 95 -13.09 13.28 3.01
CA LEU A 95 -13.21 14.25 1.93
C LEU A 95 -11.91 15.06 1.75
N GLY A 96 -11.25 15.40 2.83
CA GLY A 96 -9.94 16.06 2.79
C GLY A 96 -8.84 15.20 2.18
N VAL A 97 -8.82 13.89 2.45
CA VAL A 97 -7.89 12.95 1.81
C VAL A 97 -8.18 12.86 0.31
N TYR A 98 -9.43 12.78 -0.09
CA TYR A 98 -9.80 12.75 -1.52
C TYR A 98 -9.44 14.06 -2.24
N ASP A 99 -9.70 15.23 -1.64
CA ASP A 99 -9.27 16.52 -2.19
C ASP A 99 -7.74 16.56 -2.38
N PHE A 100 -7.00 16.07 -1.41
CA PHE A 100 -5.54 16.01 -1.50
C PHE A 100 -5.07 15.10 -2.65
N MET A 101 -5.62 13.89 -2.74
CA MET A 101 -5.28 12.92 -3.80
C MET A 101 -5.67 13.44 -5.20
N GLU A 102 -6.83 14.07 -5.33
CA GLU A 102 -7.29 14.70 -6.58
C GLU A 102 -6.29 15.77 -7.06
N ARG A 103 -5.87 16.64 -6.14
CA ARG A 103 -4.87 17.69 -6.43
C ARG A 103 -3.52 17.07 -6.83
N LEU A 104 -3.12 16.00 -6.16
CA LEU A 104 -1.86 15.32 -6.45
C LEU A 104 -1.88 14.64 -7.83
N CYS A 105 -2.93 13.89 -8.14
CA CYS A 105 -3.12 13.25 -9.44
C CYS A 105 -3.25 14.28 -10.57
N SER A 106 -3.92 15.40 -10.31
CA SER A 106 -4.05 16.50 -11.31
C SER A 106 -2.71 17.18 -11.59
N ARG A 107 -1.86 17.34 -10.57
CA ARG A 107 -0.53 17.95 -10.74
C ARG A 107 0.48 16.99 -11.37
N TYR A 108 0.38 15.70 -11.04
CA TYR A 108 1.29 14.64 -11.52
C TYR A 108 0.49 13.50 -12.19
N PRO A 109 -0.04 13.72 -13.41
CA PRO A 109 -0.96 12.77 -14.03
C PRO A 109 -0.33 11.40 -14.38
N ASP A 110 0.99 11.35 -14.50
CA ASP A 110 1.74 10.10 -14.77
C ASP A 110 2.19 9.38 -13.48
N LEU A 111 1.90 9.94 -12.29
CA LEU A 111 2.28 9.36 -11.01
C LEU A 111 1.37 8.20 -10.67
N LEU A 112 1.95 7.02 -10.47
CA LEU A 112 1.21 5.87 -9.95
C LEU A 112 1.15 5.95 -8.41
N LEU A 113 -0.06 6.03 -7.86
CA LEU A 113 -0.29 5.88 -6.43
C LEU A 113 -0.62 4.43 -6.08
N GLU A 114 0.07 3.88 -5.07
CA GLU A 114 -0.35 2.67 -4.37
C GLU A 114 -0.88 3.04 -3.00
N GLY A 115 -2.11 2.64 -2.69
CA GLY A 115 -2.70 2.82 -1.37
C GLY A 115 -2.22 1.74 -0.39
N CYS A 116 -1.89 2.16 0.83
CA CYS A 116 -1.64 1.28 1.97
C CYS A 116 -2.24 1.92 3.24
N SER A 117 -2.73 1.10 4.14
CA SER A 117 -3.20 1.54 5.45
C SER A 117 -3.01 0.39 6.45
N GLY A 118 -1.76 0.18 6.88
CA GLY A 118 -1.40 -1.01 7.62
C GLY A 118 -1.81 -2.28 6.85
N GLY A 119 -1.52 -2.34 5.57
CA GLY A 119 -2.11 -3.27 4.61
C GLY A 119 -3.38 -2.72 3.97
N GLY A 120 -4.44 -3.55 3.90
CA GLY A 120 -5.69 -3.25 3.20
C GLY A 120 -6.75 -2.50 4.02
N GLY A 121 -6.39 -1.75 5.06
CA GLY A 121 -7.34 -1.06 5.92
C GLY A 121 -8.24 -0.03 5.21
N ARG A 122 -7.83 0.44 4.03
CA ARG A 122 -8.62 1.31 3.14
C ARG A 122 -8.71 0.73 1.72
N PHE A 123 -8.87 -0.58 1.60
CA PHE A 123 -9.15 -1.20 0.31
C PHE A 123 -10.63 -1.03 -0.03
N ASP A 124 -10.97 0.08 -0.66
CA ASP A 124 -12.33 0.46 -1.01
C ASP A 124 -12.38 1.16 -2.37
N ALA A 125 -13.58 1.31 -2.94
CA ALA A 125 -13.78 1.87 -4.27
C ALA A 125 -13.39 3.36 -4.37
N GLY A 126 -13.52 4.13 -3.29
CA GLY A 126 -13.12 5.53 -3.26
C GLY A 126 -11.61 5.69 -3.34
N MET A 127 -10.87 4.88 -2.59
CA MET A 127 -9.42 4.86 -2.67
C MET A 127 -8.91 4.35 -4.02
N LEU A 128 -9.59 3.36 -4.62
CA LEU A 128 -9.23 2.83 -5.95
C LEU A 128 -9.37 3.86 -7.07
N TYR A 129 -10.20 4.88 -6.89
CA TYR A 129 -10.31 5.96 -7.88
C TYR A 129 -8.98 6.72 -8.04
N TYR A 130 -8.24 6.90 -6.96
CA TYR A 130 -6.94 7.60 -6.96
C TYR A 130 -5.74 6.65 -6.98
N SER A 131 -5.88 5.49 -6.37
CA SER A 131 -4.82 4.49 -6.18
C SER A 131 -5.22 3.20 -6.87
N PRO A 132 -4.91 3.02 -8.17
CA PRO A 132 -5.35 1.85 -8.93
C PRO A 132 -4.75 0.54 -8.42
N GLN A 133 -3.76 0.61 -7.54
CA GLN A 133 -3.17 -0.50 -6.83
C GLN A 133 -3.23 -0.25 -5.33
N ILE A 134 -3.65 -1.26 -4.56
CA ILE A 134 -3.68 -1.22 -3.09
C ILE A 134 -2.94 -2.41 -2.52
N TRP A 135 -2.11 -2.17 -1.52
CA TRP A 135 -1.46 -3.21 -0.73
C TRP A 135 -2.49 -3.90 0.16
N CYS A 136 -2.88 -5.13 -0.17
CA CYS A 136 -4.04 -5.76 0.47
C CYS A 136 -3.75 -6.31 1.88
N SER A 137 -2.48 -6.55 2.23
CA SER A 137 -2.09 -6.98 3.58
C SER A 137 -0.58 -6.91 3.79
N ASP A 138 -0.17 -6.48 4.97
CA ASP A 138 1.22 -6.57 5.45
C ASP A 138 1.65 -8.01 5.76
N ASN A 139 0.71 -8.95 5.81
CA ASN A 139 1.04 -10.36 5.91
C ASN A 139 1.50 -10.87 4.54
N THR A 140 2.80 -11.00 4.38
CA THR A 140 3.46 -11.42 3.13
C THR A 140 3.77 -12.91 3.09
N ASP A 141 3.32 -13.69 4.09
CA ASP A 141 3.44 -15.16 4.06
C ASP A 141 2.65 -15.72 2.87
N ALA A 142 3.33 -16.46 1.99
CA ALA A 142 2.72 -16.93 0.76
C ALA A 142 1.48 -17.81 0.96
N ILE A 143 1.45 -18.62 2.02
CA ILE A 143 0.30 -19.49 2.32
C ILE A 143 -0.87 -18.65 2.85
N ASN A 144 -0.60 -17.67 3.71
CA ASN A 144 -1.65 -16.76 4.18
C ASN A 144 -2.17 -15.88 3.03
N ARG A 145 -1.29 -15.45 2.13
CA ARG A 145 -1.66 -14.65 0.96
C ARG A 145 -2.59 -15.37 0.01
N THR A 146 -2.54 -16.71 -0.12
CA THR A 146 -3.54 -17.43 -0.93
C THR A 146 -4.97 -17.15 -0.44
N ARG A 147 -5.17 -17.09 0.89
CA ARG A 147 -6.47 -16.80 1.50
C ARG A 147 -6.84 -15.32 1.44
N ILE A 148 -5.87 -14.44 1.70
CA ILE A 148 -6.07 -12.99 1.67
C ILE A 148 -6.46 -12.53 0.26
N GLN A 149 -5.70 -12.94 -0.76
CA GLN A 149 -5.96 -12.58 -2.15
C GLN A 149 -7.25 -13.22 -2.66
N TYR A 150 -7.54 -14.48 -2.29
CA TYR A 150 -8.82 -15.12 -2.58
C TYR A 150 -9.99 -14.31 -2.02
N GLY A 151 -9.96 -13.96 -0.72
CA GLY A 151 -11.02 -13.15 -0.10
C GLY A 151 -11.18 -11.78 -0.74
N THR A 152 -10.08 -11.08 -1.00
CA THR A 152 -10.08 -9.77 -1.64
C THR A 152 -10.68 -9.83 -3.06
N SER A 153 -10.42 -10.90 -3.80
CA SER A 153 -10.90 -11.08 -5.18
C SER A 153 -12.42 -11.18 -5.33
N PHE A 154 -13.19 -11.36 -4.24
CA PHE A 154 -14.66 -11.35 -4.31
C PHE A 154 -15.22 -9.94 -4.57
N PHE A 155 -14.48 -8.90 -4.20
CA PHE A 155 -14.94 -7.52 -4.28
C PHE A 155 -14.11 -6.67 -5.23
N TYR A 156 -12.84 -7.04 -5.45
CA TYR A 156 -11.88 -6.23 -6.20
C TYR A 156 -11.12 -7.07 -7.22
N PRO A 157 -10.75 -6.50 -8.37
CA PRO A 157 -9.99 -7.20 -9.40
C PRO A 157 -8.57 -7.51 -8.90
N VAL A 158 -8.00 -8.59 -9.37
CA VAL A 158 -6.62 -8.98 -9.01
C VAL A 158 -5.58 -7.95 -9.48
N SER A 159 -5.88 -7.22 -10.53
CA SER A 159 -5.05 -6.11 -11.04
C SER A 159 -4.92 -4.93 -10.07
N ALA A 160 -5.81 -4.83 -9.07
CA ALA A 160 -5.74 -3.80 -8.03
C ALA A 160 -4.98 -4.27 -6.77
N MET A 161 -4.62 -5.55 -6.68
CA MET A 161 -4.00 -6.12 -5.49
C MET A 161 -2.47 -6.14 -5.59
N GLY A 162 -1.79 -5.37 -4.74
CA GLY A 162 -0.34 -5.48 -4.55
C GLY A 162 0.05 -6.86 -4.02
N ALA A 163 0.92 -7.58 -4.73
CA ALA A 163 1.37 -8.92 -4.37
C ALA A 163 2.88 -9.08 -4.59
N HIS A 164 3.61 -9.43 -3.52
CA HIS A 164 5.06 -9.50 -3.55
C HIS A 164 5.59 -10.86 -3.10
N VAL A 165 6.72 -11.26 -3.71
CA VAL A 165 7.59 -12.31 -3.19
C VAL A 165 8.44 -11.72 -2.07
N SER A 166 8.19 -12.14 -0.84
CA SER A 166 8.91 -11.67 0.34
C SER A 166 10.02 -12.62 0.78
N ALA A 167 10.87 -12.16 1.72
CA ALA A 167 11.93 -12.95 2.32
C ALA A 167 11.39 -14.11 3.17
N VAL A 168 12.23 -15.12 3.39
CA VAL A 168 11.99 -16.21 4.33
C VAL A 168 13.19 -16.35 5.29
N PRO A 169 12.95 -16.73 6.55
CA PRO A 169 11.67 -16.97 7.20
C PRO A 169 10.77 -15.74 7.17
N ASN A 170 9.46 -15.92 6.95
CA ASN A 170 8.53 -14.80 6.94
C ASN A 170 8.52 -14.08 8.28
N HIS A 171 8.58 -12.75 8.29
CA HIS A 171 8.77 -11.95 9.51
C HIS A 171 7.57 -12.02 10.48
N GLN A 172 6.37 -12.36 10.02
CA GLN A 172 5.19 -12.47 10.88
C GLN A 172 4.93 -13.91 11.33
N THR A 173 5.12 -14.89 10.46
CA THR A 173 4.75 -16.28 10.73
C THR A 173 5.92 -17.20 11.03
N GLY A 174 7.15 -16.77 10.71
CA GLY A 174 8.35 -17.62 10.79
C GLY A 174 8.40 -18.72 9.74
N ARG A 175 7.39 -18.82 8.84
CA ARG A 175 7.30 -19.89 7.84
C ARG A 175 8.35 -19.72 6.76
N VAL A 176 8.91 -20.86 6.34
CA VAL A 176 9.79 -20.97 5.17
C VAL A 176 9.00 -21.67 4.07
N THR A 177 8.82 -20.99 2.94
CA THR A 177 8.19 -21.53 1.73
C THR A 177 9.16 -21.47 0.56
N SER A 178 8.99 -22.37 -0.41
CA SER A 178 9.83 -22.39 -1.61
C SER A 178 9.70 -21.07 -2.39
N PHE A 179 10.75 -20.72 -3.11
CA PHE A 179 10.73 -19.54 -3.98
C PHE A 179 9.64 -19.66 -5.06
N HIS A 180 9.41 -20.88 -5.55
CA HIS A 180 8.34 -21.19 -6.49
C HIS A 180 6.96 -20.87 -5.90
N THR A 181 6.63 -21.38 -4.71
CA THR A 181 5.34 -21.11 -4.03
C THR A 181 5.10 -19.63 -3.84
N ARG A 182 6.12 -18.89 -3.36
CA ARG A 182 6.01 -17.44 -3.18
C ARG A 182 5.72 -16.72 -4.50
N GLY A 183 6.39 -17.13 -5.60
CA GLY A 183 6.19 -16.55 -6.92
C GLY A 183 4.81 -16.83 -7.49
N VAL A 184 4.34 -18.08 -7.42
CA VAL A 184 3.00 -18.44 -7.91
C VAL A 184 1.93 -17.63 -7.18
N THR A 185 1.99 -17.54 -5.85
CA THR A 185 1.02 -16.76 -5.07
C THR A 185 1.06 -15.27 -5.45
N ALA A 186 2.25 -14.68 -5.61
CA ALA A 186 2.38 -13.28 -5.96
C ALA A 186 1.90 -12.96 -7.40
N MET A 187 1.93 -13.93 -8.32
CA MET A 187 1.45 -13.74 -9.70
C MET A 187 -0.08 -13.55 -9.79
N ALA A 188 -0.84 -13.84 -8.73
CA ALA A 188 -2.27 -13.52 -8.65
C ALA A 188 -2.47 -12.08 -8.11
N GLY A 189 -1.87 -11.11 -8.75
CA GLY A 189 -1.94 -9.68 -8.42
C GLY A 189 -0.91 -8.86 -9.20
N THR A 190 -0.71 -7.61 -8.78
CA THR A 190 0.38 -6.78 -9.31
C THR A 190 1.70 -7.25 -8.72
N PHE A 191 2.45 -7.96 -9.55
CA PHE A 191 3.58 -8.77 -9.14
C PHE A 191 4.83 -7.95 -8.81
N GLY A 192 5.45 -8.23 -7.66
CA GLY A 192 6.70 -7.59 -7.27
C GLY A 192 7.56 -8.44 -6.32
N TYR A 193 8.68 -7.86 -5.91
CA TYR A 193 9.61 -8.45 -4.95
C TYR A 193 9.89 -7.50 -3.81
N GLU A 194 9.83 -8.02 -2.60
CA GLU A 194 10.21 -7.34 -1.36
C GLU A 194 11.39 -8.10 -0.74
N LEU A 195 12.53 -8.00 -1.42
CA LEU A 195 13.75 -8.76 -1.14
C LEU A 195 14.98 -7.85 -1.22
N ASN A 196 16.00 -8.19 -0.43
CA ASN A 196 17.33 -7.60 -0.61
C ASN A 196 18.12 -8.40 -1.65
N PRO A 197 18.35 -7.87 -2.86
CA PRO A 197 19.05 -8.59 -3.93
C PRO A 197 20.49 -9.00 -3.59
N ALA A 198 21.12 -8.29 -2.65
CA ALA A 198 22.48 -8.60 -2.20
C ALA A 198 22.59 -9.89 -1.38
N LEU A 199 21.47 -10.34 -0.80
CA LEU A 199 21.41 -11.54 0.04
C LEU A 199 20.94 -12.79 -0.73
N LEU A 200 20.57 -12.65 -2.00
CA LEU A 200 20.05 -13.74 -2.82
C LEU A 200 21.18 -14.57 -3.43
N SER A 201 20.99 -15.89 -3.45
CA SER A 201 21.85 -16.81 -4.19
C SER A 201 21.70 -16.60 -5.72
N ASP A 202 22.63 -17.16 -6.49
CA ASP A 202 22.55 -17.07 -7.95
C ASP A 202 21.38 -17.89 -8.49
N GLU A 203 21.03 -19.01 -7.85
CA GLU A 203 19.84 -19.82 -8.16
C GLU A 203 18.56 -19.03 -7.92
N GLU A 204 18.46 -18.31 -6.80
CA GLU A 204 17.31 -17.44 -6.51
C GLU A 204 17.18 -16.29 -7.52
N LYS A 205 18.31 -15.65 -7.89
CA LYS A 205 18.33 -14.63 -8.96
C LYS A 205 17.89 -15.20 -10.31
N GLN A 206 18.26 -16.45 -10.61
CA GLN A 206 17.80 -17.12 -11.83
C GLN A 206 16.29 -17.42 -11.78
N GLN A 207 15.76 -17.85 -10.62
CA GLN A 207 14.31 -18.04 -10.43
C GLN A 207 13.55 -16.73 -10.59
N ILE A 208 14.05 -15.61 -10.06
CA ILE A 208 13.50 -14.25 -10.28
C ILE A 208 13.37 -13.94 -11.77
N ARG A 209 14.44 -14.13 -12.54
CA ARG A 209 14.40 -13.89 -14.00
C ARG A 209 13.33 -14.75 -14.69
N GLY A 210 13.21 -16.01 -14.28
CA GLY A 210 12.18 -16.93 -14.78
C GLY A 210 10.76 -16.47 -14.43
N GLN A 211 10.54 -16.08 -13.18
CA GLN A 211 9.25 -15.59 -12.69
C GLN A 211 8.84 -14.28 -13.39
N ILE A 212 9.76 -13.31 -13.53
CA ILE A 212 9.50 -12.06 -14.26
C ILE A 212 9.14 -12.36 -15.72
N LYS A 213 9.87 -13.24 -16.38
CA LYS A 213 9.57 -13.65 -17.77
C LYS A 213 8.19 -14.28 -17.89
N THR A 214 7.82 -15.13 -16.94
CA THR A 214 6.49 -15.76 -16.89
C THR A 214 5.41 -14.72 -16.64
N TYR A 215 5.58 -13.84 -15.65
CA TYR A 215 4.60 -12.79 -15.37
C TYR A 215 4.37 -11.88 -16.57
N LYS A 216 5.45 -11.36 -17.18
CA LYS A 216 5.36 -10.50 -18.38
C LYS A 216 4.68 -11.18 -19.57
N LYS A 217 4.78 -12.51 -19.70
CA LYS A 217 4.07 -13.25 -20.73
C LYS A 217 2.57 -13.26 -20.52
N TYR A 218 2.12 -13.26 -19.26
CA TYR A 218 0.70 -13.38 -18.89
C TYR A 218 0.13 -12.09 -18.29
N GLU A 219 0.91 -11.01 -18.24
CA GLU A 219 0.56 -9.75 -17.57
C GLU A 219 -0.78 -9.19 -18.06
N THR A 220 -1.01 -9.14 -19.37
CA THR A 220 -2.28 -8.69 -19.95
C THR A 220 -3.44 -9.60 -19.50
N LEU A 221 -3.25 -10.92 -19.49
CA LEU A 221 -4.29 -11.84 -19.03
C LEU A 221 -4.59 -11.68 -17.55
N ILE A 222 -3.57 -11.46 -16.73
CA ILE A 222 -3.73 -11.24 -15.27
C ILE A 222 -4.46 -9.92 -14.99
N ASN A 223 -4.14 -8.87 -15.73
CA ASN A 223 -4.68 -7.54 -15.50
C ASN A 223 -6.06 -7.30 -16.13
N GLU A 224 -6.34 -7.93 -17.27
CA GLU A 224 -7.53 -7.66 -18.08
C GLU A 224 -8.44 -8.90 -18.26
N GLY A 225 -7.96 -10.08 -17.91
CA GLY A 225 -8.69 -11.33 -18.05
C GLY A 225 -9.76 -11.53 -16.97
N THR A 226 -10.56 -12.57 -17.15
CA THR A 226 -11.53 -12.98 -16.13
C THR A 226 -10.88 -13.92 -15.13
N TYR A 227 -10.89 -13.53 -13.85
CA TYR A 227 -10.33 -14.34 -12.77
C TYR A 227 -11.33 -15.38 -12.26
N TRP A 228 -10.99 -16.66 -12.38
CA TRP A 228 -11.79 -17.77 -11.89
C TRP A 228 -11.15 -18.43 -10.67
N ARG A 229 -11.88 -18.48 -9.57
CA ARG A 229 -11.52 -19.22 -8.36
C ARG A 229 -11.92 -20.69 -8.53
N LEU A 230 -10.95 -21.57 -8.61
CA LEU A 230 -11.18 -23.02 -8.87
C LEU A 230 -11.28 -23.83 -7.58
N SER A 231 -10.73 -23.34 -6.47
CA SER A 231 -10.83 -23.97 -5.15
C SER A 231 -10.94 -22.93 -4.06
N ASP A 232 -11.46 -23.34 -2.91
CA ASP A 232 -11.51 -22.54 -1.69
C ASP A 232 -10.31 -22.87 -0.78
N PRO A 233 -9.31 -21.96 -0.65
CA PRO A 233 -8.13 -22.22 0.17
C PRO A 233 -8.41 -22.30 1.68
N PHE A 234 -9.65 -22.03 2.12
CA PHE A 234 -10.04 -22.20 3.52
C PHE A 234 -10.50 -23.63 3.83
N THR A 235 -11.09 -24.33 2.86
CA THR A 235 -11.68 -25.66 3.04
C THR A 235 -10.94 -26.76 2.30
N ASP A 236 -10.42 -26.49 1.11
CA ASP A 236 -9.93 -27.53 0.20
C ASP A 236 -8.46 -27.91 0.44
N GLY A 237 -7.73 -27.16 1.25
CA GLY A 237 -6.28 -27.37 1.44
C GLY A 237 -5.43 -27.10 0.19
N ILE A 238 -6.04 -26.68 -0.90
CA ILE A 238 -5.44 -26.29 -2.18
C ILE A 238 -5.93 -24.90 -2.55
N ALA A 239 -5.04 -24.06 -3.08
CA ALA A 239 -5.40 -22.80 -3.71
C ALA A 239 -5.19 -22.92 -5.22
N ALA A 240 -6.27 -22.77 -6.00
CA ALA A 240 -6.23 -22.82 -7.45
C ALA A 240 -7.11 -21.73 -8.08
N TRP A 241 -6.57 -21.10 -9.12
CA TRP A 241 -7.25 -20.07 -9.90
C TRP A 241 -6.77 -20.09 -11.36
N VAL A 242 -7.53 -19.47 -12.23
CA VAL A 242 -7.20 -19.23 -13.63
C VAL A 242 -7.77 -17.90 -14.09
#